data_11b20e219a40a0e26d5691f1dee9e2d4
#
_entry.id   11b20e219a40a0e26d5691f1dee9e2d4
#
_cell.length_a   1.000
_cell.length_b   1.000
_cell.length_c   1.000
_cell.angle_alpha   90.00
_cell.angle_beta   90.00
_cell.angle_gamma   90.00
#
_symmetry.space_group_name_H-M   'P 1'
#
loop_
_entity.id
_entity.type
_entity.pdbx_description
1 polymer ?
#
loop_
_entity_poly.entity_id
_entity_poly.type
_entity_poly.pdbx_seq_one_letter_code
_entity_poly.pdbx_strand_id
1 'polypeptide(L)'
;KSKKISVYQTPLETKNHLIFGGYQKTANKASEVQFYQKHISQILTHYAKSEVSWHPVKVKSSTKTAHFIAHQAANQLEQNTPFRQIFKHLVQTVKKEETIQGFKITCAGRLGGAEMARVESKRFGQTSLHTFFQKIEYASVCAYTPYGLIGVKVWVSYKPNT
;
A
#
# COMPACT_ATOMS: atom_id res chain seq x y z
N LYS A 1 -4.21 24.78 -19.26
CA LYS A 1 -5.03 23.68 -18.67
C LYS A 1 -4.19 23.02 -17.59
N SER A 2 -4.48 23.29 -16.32
CA SER A 2 -3.80 22.68 -15.18
C SER A 2 -4.22 21.21 -15.04
N LYS A 3 -3.25 20.29 -15.10
CA LYS A 3 -3.48 18.88 -14.78
C LYS A 3 -3.37 18.70 -13.27
N LYS A 4 -4.47 18.36 -12.60
CA LYS A 4 -4.45 17.92 -11.20
C LYS A 4 -3.98 16.46 -11.17
N ILE A 5 -2.79 16.23 -10.64
CA ILE A 5 -2.26 14.89 -10.41
C ILE A 5 -2.36 14.62 -8.91
N SER A 6 -3.20 13.70 -8.51
CA SER A 6 -3.25 13.22 -7.12
C SER A 6 -2.28 12.06 -6.96
N VAL A 7 -1.21 12.29 -6.20
CA VAL A 7 -0.22 11.27 -5.86
C VAL A 7 -0.52 10.74 -4.47
N TYR A 8 -0.85 9.46 -4.38
CA TYR A 8 -0.98 8.77 -3.10
C TYR A 8 0.40 8.31 -2.66
N GLN A 9 0.93 8.89 -1.58
CA GLN A 9 2.17 8.40 -0.98
C GLN A 9 1.86 7.22 -0.06
N THR A 10 2.44 6.06 -0.38
CA THR A 10 2.62 4.99 0.61
C THR A 10 3.63 5.46 1.66
N PRO A 11 3.41 5.17 2.96
CA PRO A 11 4.43 5.42 3.96
C PRO A 11 5.62 4.51 3.68
N LEU A 12 6.68 5.09 3.12
CA LEU A 12 8.01 4.48 3.08
C LEU A 12 8.51 4.39 4.54
N GLU A 13 8.40 3.23 5.13
CA GLU A 13 9.26 2.87 6.26
C GLU A 13 10.68 2.67 5.71
N THR A 14 11.36 3.78 5.47
CA THR A 14 12.81 3.74 5.25
C THR A 14 13.48 3.50 6.59
N LYS A 15 13.80 2.26 6.89
CA LYS A 15 14.92 1.90 7.76
C LYS A 15 16.22 2.29 7.05
N ASN A 16 16.47 3.57 6.89
CA ASN A 16 17.80 4.06 6.56
C ASN A 16 18.28 4.85 7.76
N HIS A 17 19.04 4.16 8.58
CA HIS A 17 19.98 4.70 9.53
C HIS A 17 21.03 5.51 8.75
N LEU A 18 20.71 6.73 8.37
CA LEU A 18 21.69 7.74 8.05
C LEU A 18 21.88 8.59 9.28
N ILE A 19 23.00 8.33 9.93
CA ILE A 19 23.61 9.13 10.98
C ILE A 19 23.77 10.55 10.45
N PHE A 20 22.88 11.44 10.83
CA PHE A 20 23.13 12.86 10.85
C PHE A 20 22.97 13.35 12.28
N GLY A 21 24.06 13.89 12.81
CA GLY A 21 24.25 14.35 14.16
C GLY A 21 23.14 15.25 14.65
N GLY A 22 22.86 15.08 15.93
CA GLY A 22 22.12 15.91 16.85
C GLY A 22 21.41 17.13 16.30
N TYR A 23 20.10 17.01 16.00
CA TYR A 23 19.18 18.13 15.98
C TYR A 23 18.02 17.85 16.95
N GLN A 24 17.87 18.79 17.87
CA GLN A 24 16.89 18.78 18.94
C GLN A 24 15.46 18.53 18.45
N LYS A 25 14.84 17.52 19.03
CA LYS A 25 13.42 17.25 18.91
C LYS A 25 12.62 18.31 19.66
N THR A 26 12.32 19.42 19.07
CA THR A 26 11.16 20.27 19.45
C THR A 26 11.14 21.50 18.57
N ALA A 27 10.43 21.51 17.52
CA ALA A 27 9.72 22.63 16.91
C ALA A 27 9.48 22.35 15.42
N ASN A 28 8.22 22.33 15.03
CA ASN A 28 7.74 22.52 13.69
C ASN A 28 7.81 21.35 12.70
N LYS A 29 7.19 20.21 13.06
CA LYS A 29 6.79 19.23 12.03
C LYS A 29 5.96 19.83 10.89
N ALA A 30 5.26 20.90 11.13
CA ALA A 30 4.47 21.62 10.12
C ALA A 30 5.35 22.39 9.13
N SER A 31 6.43 23.01 9.59
CA SER A 31 7.35 23.78 8.74
C SER A 31 8.21 22.86 7.86
N GLU A 32 8.63 21.71 8.38
CA GLU A 32 9.35 20.71 7.58
C GLU A 32 8.48 20.15 6.44
N VAL A 33 7.22 19.83 6.74
CA VAL A 33 6.28 19.35 5.72
C VAL A 33 6.06 20.40 4.64
N GLN A 34 5.89 21.69 5.00
CA GLN A 34 5.75 22.78 4.03
C GLN A 34 7.02 22.96 3.19
N PHE A 35 8.20 22.84 3.79
CA PHE A 35 9.47 22.91 3.09
C PHE A 35 9.59 21.79 2.04
N TYR A 36 9.29 20.54 2.42
CA TYR A 36 9.29 19.42 1.48
C TYR A 36 8.24 19.57 0.39
N GLN A 37 7.06 20.09 0.72
CA GLN A 37 6.00 20.35 -0.27
C GLN A 37 6.48 21.34 -1.34
N LYS A 38 7.12 22.45 -0.92
CA LYS A 38 7.63 23.46 -1.85
C LYS A 38 8.73 22.89 -2.75
N HIS A 39 9.66 22.13 -2.18
CA HIS A 39 10.73 21.50 -2.95
C HIS A 39 10.22 20.49 -3.98
N ILE A 40 9.30 19.61 -3.57
CA ILE A 40 8.73 18.61 -4.46
C ILE A 40 7.91 19.29 -5.57
N SER A 41 7.13 20.33 -5.25
CA SER A 41 6.38 21.07 -6.27
C SER A 41 7.32 21.73 -7.29
N GLN A 42 8.46 22.29 -6.88
CA GLN A 42 9.46 22.87 -7.79
C GLN A 42 10.07 21.82 -8.72
N ILE A 43 10.44 20.64 -8.18
CA ILE A 43 10.98 19.54 -8.98
C ILE A 43 9.93 19.05 -9.99
N LEU A 44 8.69 18.86 -9.55
CA LEU A 44 7.60 18.40 -10.42
C LEU A 44 7.26 19.41 -11.52
N THR A 45 7.24 20.71 -11.22
CA THR A 45 7.02 21.76 -12.24
C THR A 45 8.14 21.81 -13.25
N HIS A 46 9.39 21.62 -12.82
CA HIS A 46 10.54 21.56 -13.73
C HIS A 46 10.46 20.38 -14.71
N TYR A 47 10.10 19.17 -14.20
CA TYR A 47 9.94 17.99 -15.06
C TYR A 47 8.70 18.04 -15.95
N ALA A 48 7.58 18.53 -15.43
CA ALA A 48 6.32 18.57 -16.17
C ALA A 48 6.24 19.75 -17.15
N LYS A 49 7.18 20.73 -17.08
CA LYS A 49 7.14 22.00 -17.83
C LYS A 49 5.77 22.71 -17.77
N SER A 50 5.08 22.54 -16.65
CA SER A 50 3.74 23.09 -16.38
C SER A 50 3.57 23.28 -14.89
N GLU A 51 2.72 24.19 -14.47
CA GLU A 51 2.41 24.39 -13.06
C GLU A 51 1.76 23.14 -12.47
N VAL A 52 2.38 22.58 -11.41
CA VAL A 52 1.91 21.38 -10.71
C VAL A 52 1.60 21.73 -9.26
N SER A 53 0.34 21.60 -8.87
CA SER A 53 -0.07 21.64 -7.47
C SER A 53 -0.25 20.22 -6.96
N TRP A 54 0.39 19.87 -5.84
CA TRP A 54 0.19 18.58 -5.20
C TRP A 54 -0.24 18.78 -3.75
N HIS A 55 -1.17 17.93 -3.31
CA HIS A 55 -1.75 17.99 -1.98
C HIS A 55 -1.52 16.66 -1.28
N PRO A 56 -0.57 16.58 -0.32
CA PRO A 56 -0.34 15.36 0.45
C PRO A 56 -1.51 15.12 1.40
N VAL A 57 -2.06 13.93 1.37
CA VAL A 57 -3.12 13.51 2.28
C VAL A 57 -2.56 12.51 3.27
N LYS A 58 -2.60 12.84 4.56
CA LYS A 58 -2.19 11.92 5.61
C LYS A 58 -3.25 10.84 5.81
N VAL A 59 -2.90 9.60 5.57
CA VAL A 59 -3.74 8.44 5.88
C VAL A 59 -3.64 8.12 7.37
N LYS A 60 -4.76 8.18 8.10
CA LYS A 60 -4.80 7.91 9.56
C LYS A 60 -4.44 6.46 9.92
N SER A 61 -4.84 5.51 9.08
CA SER A 61 -4.55 4.09 9.25
C SER A 61 -4.16 3.51 7.90
N SER A 62 -2.88 3.15 7.75
CA SER A 62 -2.35 2.54 6.53
C SER A 62 -2.93 1.15 6.29
N THR A 63 -3.35 0.46 7.35
CA THR A 63 -3.92 -0.90 7.30
C THR A 63 -5.30 -0.95 6.64
N LYS A 64 -5.93 0.20 6.42
CA LYS A 64 -7.28 0.28 5.80
C LYS A 64 -7.26 0.23 4.29
N THR A 65 -6.14 0.52 3.63
CA THR A 65 -6.07 0.60 2.17
C THR A 65 -5.65 -0.73 1.54
N ALA A 66 -6.28 -1.10 0.43
CA ALA A 66 -5.92 -2.31 -0.33
C ALA A 66 -4.46 -2.26 -0.80
N HIS A 67 -3.96 -1.08 -1.15
CA HIS A 67 -2.60 -0.88 -1.61
C HIS A 67 -1.55 -1.22 -0.54
N PHE A 68 -1.77 -0.78 0.70
CA PHE A 68 -0.89 -1.11 1.81
C PHE A 68 -0.86 -2.62 2.10
N ILE A 69 -2.05 -3.25 2.12
CA ILE A 69 -2.17 -4.70 2.33
C ILE A 69 -1.44 -5.46 1.22
N ALA A 70 -1.55 -5.01 -0.04
CA ALA A 70 -0.87 -5.63 -1.17
C ALA A 70 0.65 -5.49 -1.07
N HIS A 71 1.17 -4.31 -0.72
CA HIS A 71 2.61 -4.10 -0.49
C HIS A 71 3.13 -4.91 0.69
N GLN A 72 2.40 -4.96 1.80
CA GLN A 72 2.77 -5.76 2.95
C GLN A 72 2.87 -7.25 2.59
N ALA A 73 1.91 -7.76 1.79
CA ALA A 73 1.96 -9.12 1.30
C ALA A 73 3.14 -9.35 0.34
N ALA A 74 3.42 -8.41 -0.57
CA ALA A 74 4.54 -8.48 -1.50
C ALA A 74 5.89 -8.53 -0.75
N ASN A 75 6.10 -7.63 0.20
CA ASN A 75 7.33 -7.60 1.01
C ASN A 75 7.55 -8.91 1.79
N GLN A 76 6.48 -9.53 2.31
CA GLN A 76 6.58 -10.82 3.00
C GLN A 76 6.86 -11.99 2.03
N LEU A 77 6.34 -11.93 0.81
CA LEU A 77 6.67 -12.90 -0.24
C LEU A 77 8.13 -12.79 -0.69
N GLU A 78 8.68 -11.59 -0.79
CA GLU A 78 10.10 -11.35 -1.07
C GLU A 78 11.02 -11.92 0.02
N GLN A 79 10.55 -11.98 1.26
CA GLN A 79 11.21 -12.62 2.40
C GLN A 79 11.02 -14.14 2.45
N ASN A 80 10.49 -14.74 1.37
CA ASN A 80 10.18 -16.19 1.27
C ASN A 80 9.21 -16.70 2.34
N THR A 81 8.34 -15.85 2.87
CA THR A 81 7.33 -16.28 3.84
C THR A 81 6.23 -17.09 3.13
N PRO A 82 5.81 -18.25 3.67
CA PRO A 82 4.74 -19.04 3.07
C PRO A 82 3.41 -18.28 3.01
N PHE A 83 2.70 -18.35 1.89
CA PHE A 83 1.44 -17.63 1.67
C PHE A 83 0.39 -17.84 2.78
N ARG A 84 0.34 -19.03 3.38
CA ARG A 84 -0.58 -19.31 4.50
C ARG A 84 -0.27 -18.47 5.74
N GLN A 85 1.00 -18.21 6.04
CA GLN A 85 1.40 -17.39 7.19
C GLN A 85 1.10 -15.91 6.91
N ILE A 86 1.40 -15.45 5.69
CA ILE A 86 1.07 -14.10 5.23
C ILE A 86 -0.42 -13.84 5.40
N PHE A 87 -1.27 -14.75 4.93
CA PHE A 87 -2.71 -14.61 5.06
C PHE A 87 -3.17 -14.54 6.52
N LYS A 88 -2.63 -15.40 7.41
CA LYS A 88 -2.95 -15.35 8.84
C LYS A 88 -2.59 -14.01 9.48
N HIS A 89 -1.41 -13.48 9.16
CA HIS A 89 -0.96 -12.18 9.65
C HIS A 89 -1.86 -11.04 9.16
N LEU A 90 -2.20 -11.03 7.86
CA LEU A 90 -3.10 -10.03 7.29
C LEU A 90 -4.50 -10.10 7.91
N VAL A 91 -5.04 -11.30 8.15
CA VAL A 91 -6.33 -11.45 8.85
C VAL A 91 -6.29 -10.86 10.26
N GLN A 92 -5.21 -11.06 11.00
CA GLN A 92 -5.06 -10.47 12.33
C GLN A 92 -4.98 -8.94 12.28
N THR A 93 -4.30 -8.39 11.28
CA THR A 93 -4.19 -6.95 11.06
C THR A 93 -5.54 -6.35 10.68
N VAL A 94 -6.24 -6.96 9.73
CA VAL A 94 -7.54 -6.48 9.25
C VAL A 94 -8.63 -6.61 10.32
N LYS A 95 -8.62 -7.64 11.16
CA LYS A 95 -9.58 -7.79 12.26
C LYS A 95 -9.56 -6.64 13.27
N LYS A 96 -8.44 -5.94 13.41
CA LYS A 96 -8.32 -4.76 14.27
C LYS A 96 -9.03 -3.53 13.70
N GLU A 97 -9.39 -3.56 12.42
CA GLU A 97 -10.01 -2.45 11.69
C GLU A 97 -11.51 -2.70 11.54
N GLU A 98 -12.31 -1.96 12.29
CA GLU A 98 -13.78 -2.11 12.28
C GLU A 98 -14.45 -1.70 10.97
N THR A 99 -13.77 -0.88 10.18
CA THR A 99 -14.29 -0.34 8.90
C THR A 99 -14.27 -1.35 7.76
N ILE A 100 -13.46 -2.42 7.87
CA ILE A 100 -13.33 -3.44 6.83
C ILE A 100 -14.35 -4.55 7.08
N GLN A 101 -15.13 -4.89 6.06
CA GLN A 101 -16.07 -5.99 6.09
C GLN A 101 -15.42 -7.32 5.69
N GLY A 102 -14.48 -7.25 4.76
CA GLY A 102 -13.73 -8.40 4.30
C GLY A 102 -12.66 -8.05 3.27
N PHE A 103 -11.80 -9.00 2.99
CA PHE A 103 -10.82 -8.88 1.92
C PHE A 103 -10.57 -10.21 1.22
N LYS A 104 -10.16 -10.13 -0.03
CA LYS A 104 -9.71 -11.26 -0.85
C LYS A 104 -8.30 -10.95 -1.34
N ILE A 105 -7.41 -11.93 -1.24
CA ILE A 105 -6.06 -11.85 -1.79
C ILE A 105 -5.84 -13.00 -2.76
N THR A 106 -5.20 -12.70 -3.89
CA THR A 106 -4.81 -13.69 -4.89
C THR A 106 -3.34 -13.46 -5.23
N CYS A 107 -2.54 -14.52 -5.08
CA CYS A 107 -1.13 -14.52 -5.46
C CYS A 107 -0.93 -15.49 -6.62
N ALA A 108 -0.24 -15.03 -7.66
CA ALA A 108 0.02 -15.82 -8.87
C ALA A 108 1.51 -15.80 -9.18
N GLY A 109 2.12 -16.99 -9.30
CA GLY A 109 3.55 -17.14 -9.58
C GLY A 109 4.13 -18.41 -8.95
N ARG A 110 5.46 -18.47 -8.85
CA ARG A 110 6.21 -19.60 -8.25
C ARG A 110 6.26 -19.44 -6.72
N LEU A 111 5.13 -19.67 -6.07
CA LEU A 111 4.99 -19.56 -4.62
C LEU A 111 5.89 -20.56 -3.90
N GLY A 112 6.75 -20.06 -3.00
CA GLY A 112 7.71 -20.88 -2.26
C GLY A 112 8.78 -21.55 -3.12
N GLY A 113 9.07 -21.03 -4.32
CA GLY A 113 10.08 -21.59 -5.22
C GLY A 113 9.65 -22.83 -6.00
N ALA A 114 8.33 -23.09 -6.09
CA ALA A 114 7.81 -24.24 -6.85
C ALA A 114 8.24 -24.19 -8.32
N GLU A 115 8.46 -25.35 -8.96
CA GLU A 115 8.85 -25.43 -10.38
C GLU A 115 7.78 -24.84 -11.29
N MET A 116 6.51 -25.09 -11.00
CA MET A 116 5.37 -24.62 -11.77
C MET A 116 4.71 -23.44 -11.08
N ALA A 117 4.33 -22.42 -11.86
CA ALA A 117 3.54 -21.32 -11.36
C ALA A 117 2.16 -21.77 -10.91
N ARG A 118 1.70 -21.26 -9.77
CA ARG A 118 0.37 -21.55 -9.20
C ARG A 118 -0.35 -20.24 -8.88
N VAL A 119 -1.66 -20.34 -8.84
CA VAL A 119 -2.53 -19.27 -8.36
C VAL A 119 -3.16 -19.71 -7.05
N GLU A 120 -2.82 -19.02 -5.96
CA GLU A 120 -3.45 -19.24 -4.67
C GLU A 120 -4.33 -18.04 -4.33
N SER A 121 -5.58 -18.31 -3.95
CA SER A 121 -6.55 -17.29 -3.56
C SER A 121 -7.12 -17.60 -2.19
N LYS A 122 -7.18 -16.58 -1.33
CA LYS A 122 -7.80 -16.68 -0.01
C LYS A 122 -8.72 -15.49 0.24
N ARG A 123 -9.79 -15.74 0.97
CA ARG A 123 -10.80 -14.74 1.31
C ARG A 123 -11.09 -14.77 2.81
N PHE A 124 -11.30 -13.59 3.37
CA PHE A 124 -11.75 -13.39 4.75
C PHE A 124 -12.93 -12.42 4.75
N GLY A 125 -13.96 -12.75 5.52
CA GLY A 125 -15.17 -11.94 5.59
C GLY A 125 -15.98 -11.92 4.29
N GLN A 126 -16.82 -10.93 4.15
CA GLN A 126 -17.69 -10.79 2.99
C GLN A 126 -17.09 -9.83 1.97
N THR A 127 -16.89 -10.31 0.74
CA THR A 127 -16.41 -9.52 -0.40
C THR A 127 -17.34 -9.76 -1.57
N SER A 128 -18.36 -8.92 -1.73
CA SER A 128 -19.33 -9.02 -2.82
C SER A 128 -18.84 -8.24 -4.03
N LEU A 129 -18.09 -8.90 -4.92
CA LEU A 129 -17.50 -8.25 -6.10
C LEU A 129 -18.52 -7.99 -7.22
N HIS A 130 -19.69 -8.61 -7.16
CA HIS A 130 -20.73 -8.50 -8.19
C HIS A 130 -21.81 -7.45 -7.88
N THR A 131 -21.73 -6.79 -6.70
CA THR A 131 -22.69 -5.79 -6.30
C THR A 131 -22.12 -4.39 -6.42
N PHE A 132 -22.88 -3.44 -6.99
CA PHE A 132 -22.44 -2.05 -7.15
C PHE A 132 -22.59 -1.21 -5.87
N PHE A 133 -23.40 -1.66 -4.93
CA PHE A 133 -23.65 -0.91 -3.68
C PHE A 133 -22.52 -0.98 -2.66
N GLN A 134 -21.57 -1.89 -2.84
CA GLN A 134 -20.48 -2.08 -1.89
C GLN A 134 -19.23 -1.33 -2.34
N LYS A 135 -18.67 -0.52 -1.44
CA LYS A 135 -17.40 0.15 -1.69
C LYS A 135 -16.27 -0.88 -1.65
N ILE A 136 -15.62 -1.10 -2.78
CA ILE A 136 -14.50 -2.03 -2.93
C ILE A 136 -13.29 -1.26 -3.43
N GLU A 137 -12.16 -1.47 -2.77
CA GLU A 137 -10.86 -0.99 -3.21
C GLU A 137 -10.05 -2.16 -3.75
N TYR A 138 -9.38 -1.95 -4.87
CA TYR A 138 -8.52 -2.92 -5.53
C TYR A 138 -7.10 -2.41 -5.60
N ALA A 139 -6.13 -3.29 -5.35
CA ALA A 139 -4.73 -3.03 -5.58
C ALA A 139 -4.03 -4.23 -6.20
N SER A 140 -3.07 -3.95 -7.08
CA SER A 140 -2.21 -4.96 -7.69
C SER A 140 -0.76 -4.54 -7.54
N VAL A 141 0.07 -5.45 -7.01
CA VAL A 141 1.50 -5.23 -6.75
C VAL A 141 2.26 -6.47 -7.18
N CYS A 142 3.48 -6.29 -7.68
CA CYS A 142 4.40 -7.39 -8.00
C CYS A 142 5.43 -7.53 -6.88
N ALA A 143 5.66 -8.74 -6.41
CA ALA A 143 6.74 -9.11 -5.51
C ALA A 143 7.90 -9.68 -6.34
N TYR A 144 9.12 -9.22 -6.05
CA TYR A 144 10.34 -9.62 -6.73
C TYR A 144 11.04 -10.72 -5.91
N THR A 145 10.94 -11.94 -6.36
CA THR A 145 11.57 -13.08 -5.70
C THR A 145 12.73 -13.64 -6.52
N PRO A 146 13.69 -14.36 -5.91
CA PRO A 146 14.77 -15.01 -6.64
C PRO A 146 14.28 -16.00 -7.70
N TYR A 147 13.05 -16.49 -7.55
CA TYR A 147 12.43 -17.46 -8.47
C TYR A 147 11.60 -16.82 -9.59
N GLY A 148 11.50 -15.49 -9.59
CA GLY A 148 10.72 -14.73 -10.55
C GLY A 148 9.70 -13.80 -9.90
N LEU A 149 8.85 -13.20 -10.72
CA LEU A 149 7.82 -12.27 -10.27
C LEU A 149 6.59 -13.02 -9.76
N ILE A 150 6.07 -12.56 -8.62
CA ILE A 150 4.79 -13.01 -8.08
C ILE A 150 3.82 -11.84 -8.11
N GLY A 151 2.73 -11.98 -8.85
CA GLY A 151 1.65 -10.99 -8.88
C GLY A 151 0.74 -11.14 -7.66
N VAL A 152 0.57 -10.06 -6.90
CA VAL A 152 -0.34 -9.98 -5.75
C VAL A 152 -1.50 -9.06 -6.08
N LYS A 153 -2.72 -9.58 -5.99
CA LYS A 153 -3.96 -8.83 -6.18
C LYS A 153 -4.78 -8.87 -4.90
N VAL A 154 -5.24 -7.71 -4.45
CA VAL A 154 -6.00 -7.55 -3.21
C VAL A 154 -7.28 -6.78 -3.49
N TRP A 155 -8.39 -7.25 -2.97
CA TRP A 155 -9.68 -6.57 -2.93
C TRP A 155 -10.08 -6.39 -1.48
N VAL A 156 -10.40 -5.19 -1.08
CA VAL A 156 -10.87 -4.85 0.26
C VAL A 156 -12.28 -4.30 0.16
N SER A 157 -13.17 -4.87 0.92
CA SER A 157 -14.57 -4.46 1.01
C SER A 157 -14.80 -3.71 2.32
N TYR A 158 -15.37 -2.51 2.23
CA TYR A 158 -15.67 -1.67 3.38
C TYR A 158 -17.12 -1.83 3.80
N LYS A 159 -17.38 -1.66 5.10
CA LYS A 159 -18.76 -1.55 5.59
C LYS A 159 -19.44 -0.32 4.98
N PRO A 160 -20.72 -0.38 4.61
CA PRO A 160 -21.44 0.82 4.23
C PRO A 160 -21.42 1.79 5.41
N ASN A 161 -21.16 3.07 5.14
CA ASN A 161 -21.33 4.10 6.17
C ASN A 161 -22.83 4.20 6.47
N THR A 162 -23.21 3.76 7.64
CA THR A 162 -24.55 4.04 8.20
C THR A 162 -24.63 5.49 8.61
#